data_81e983ceb0e0a000f3459eac85c4d410
#
_entry.id   81e983ceb0e0a000f3459eac85c4d410
#
_cell.length_a   1.000
_cell.length_b   1.000
_cell.length_c   1.000
_cell.angle_alpha   90.00
_cell.angle_beta   90.00
_cell.angle_gamma   90.00
#
_symmetry.space_group_name_H-M   'P 1'
#
loop_
_entity.id
_entity.type
_entity.pdbx_description
1 polymer ?
#
loop_
_entity_poly.entity_id
_entity_poly.type
_entity_poly.pdbx_seq_one_letter_code
_entity_poly.pdbx_strand_id
1 'polypeptide(L)'
;MIWEDSQIRTWLNEEFYTDAFDKETQARIKRYVTSGVDEANQESMSDTTDRISLLSRKEIEKYYGHKLPKAEALLCKPSKAVLQRYEEIEQQRVREKVPFVTSVPDVSEGISWMLRSTGKSQNQISIIRGDGYYSQCLADYYQGVRPAMWIYVGDENGEGQALQE
;
A
#
# COMPACT_ATOMS: atom_id res chain seq x y z
N MET A 1 12.76 -4.86 -2.90
CA MET A 1 11.55 -5.73 -3.05
C MET A 1 10.96 -5.40 -4.41
N ILE A 2 10.79 -6.38 -5.26
CA ILE A 2 10.19 -6.25 -6.60
C ILE A 2 8.69 -6.54 -6.45
N TRP A 3 7.82 -5.67 -6.99
CA TRP A 3 6.37 -5.84 -6.85
C TRP A 3 5.88 -7.16 -7.43
N GLU A 4 6.35 -7.51 -8.63
CA GLU A 4 5.99 -8.72 -9.35
C GLU A 4 6.10 -9.99 -8.49
N ASP A 5 7.19 -10.13 -7.72
CA ASP A 5 7.51 -11.32 -6.92
C ASP A 5 7.17 -11.15 -5.42
N SER A 6 6.50 -10.05 -5.04
CA SER A 6 6.30 -9.76 -3.63
C SER A 6 5.19 -10.61 -3.01
N GLN A 7 5.44 -11.14 -1.82
CA GLN A 7 4.44 -11.86 -1.04
C GLN A 7 3.21 -11.01 -0.73
N ILE A 8 3.38 -9.70 -0.56
CA ILE A 8 2.27 -8.78 -0.30
C ILE A 8 1.33 -8.70 -1.52
N ARG A 9 1.85 -8.72 -2.75
CA ARG A 9 1.05 -8.76 -3.96
C ARG A 9 0.22 -10.04 -4.04
N THR A 10 0.85 -11.19 -3.80
CA THR A 10 0.16 -12.49 -3.77
C THR A 10 -0.95 -12.48 -2.74
N TRP A 11 -0.65 -12.11 -1.52
CA TRP A 11 -1.63 -12.03 -0.43
C TRP A 11 -2.80 -11.07 -0.76
N LEU A 12 -2.55 -9.89 -1.31
CA LEU A 12 -3.59 -8.93 -1.67
C LEU A 12 -4.56 -9.47 -2.74
N ASN A 13 -4.04 -10.25 -3.71
CA ASN A 13 -4.84 -10.74 -4.85
C ASN A 13 -5.47 -12.12 -4.63
N GLU A 14 -5.07 -12.83 -3.60
CA GLU A 14 -5.59 -14.15 -3.22
C GLU A 14 -6.40 -14.08 -1.92
N GLU A 15 -5.73 -14.15 -0.77
CA GLU A 15 -6.38 -14.24 0.54
C GLU A 15 -7.16 -12.97 0.87
N PHE A 16 -6.52 -11.80 0.84
CA PHE A 16 -7.17 -10.54 1.18
C PHE A 16 -8.37 -10.25 0.27
N TYR A 17 -8.24 -10.47 -1.05
CA TYR A 17 -9.35 -10.30 -1.99
C TYR A 17 -10.53 -11.21 -1.66
N THR A 18 -10.26 -12.43 -1.24
CA THR A 18 -11.31 -13.42 -0.94
C THR A 18 -11.98 -13.15 0.40
N ASP A 19 -11.21 -12.73 1.41
CA ASP A 19 -11.67 -12.63 2.79
C ASP A 19 -12.28 -11.27 3.12
N ALA A 20 -11.79 -10.20 2.49
CA ALA A 20 -12.20 -8.83 2.78
C ALA A 20 -13.47 -8.39 2.03
N PHE A 21 -13.86 -9.08 0.94
CA PHE A 21 -14.96 -8.66 0.08
C PHE A 21 -15.97 -9.78 -0.16
N ASP A 22 -17.26 -9.44 -0.11
CA ASP A 22 -18.33 -10.35 -0.54
C ASP A 22 -18.32 -10.55 -2.07
N LYS A 23 -19.10 -11.53 -2.54
CA LYS A 23 -19.12 -11.90 -3.96
C LYS A 23 -19.57 -10.77 -4.89
N GLU A 24 -20.50 -9.93 -4.44
CA GLU A 24 -21.00 -8.78 -5.19
C GLU A 24 -19.86 -7.75 -5.36
N THR A 25 -19.21 -7.37 -4.27
CA THR A 25 -18.06 -6.46 -4.30
C THR A 25 -16.91 -7.02 -5.12
N GLN A 26 -16.60 -8.32 -4.98
CA GLN A 26 -15.56 -8.99 -5.77
C GLN A 26 -15.84 -8.89 -7.28
N ALA A 27 -17.09 -9.04 -7.71
CA ALA A 27 -17.47 -8.93 -9.11
C ALA A 27 -17.27 -7.51 -9.68
N ARG A 28 -17.34 -6.49 -8.83
CA ARG A 28 -17.14 -5.08 -9.21
C ARG A 28 -15.67 -4.66 -9.23
N ILE A 29 -14.78 -5.37 -8.54
CA ILE A 29 -13.34 -5.09 -8.53
C ILE A 29 -12.73 -5.48 -9.87
N LYS A 30 -12.19 -4.51 -10.60
CA LYS A 30 -11.61 -4.71 -11.93
C LYS A 30 -10.16 -5.18 -11.84
N ARG A 31 -9.79 -6.05 -12.77
CA ARG A 31 -8.36 -6.31 -13.05
C ARG A 31 -7.80 -5.15 -13.85
N TYR A 32 -6.60 -4.71 -13.52
CA TYR A 32 -5.90 -3.65 -14.24
C TYR A 32 -4.40 -3.93 -14.33
N VAL A 33 -3.77 -3.32 -15.32
CA VAL A 33 -2.33 -3.44 -15.50
C VAL A 33 -1.64 -2.50 -14.53
N THR A 34 -0.80 -3.07 -13.69
CA THR A 34 0.05 -2.35 -12.74
C THR A 34 1.43 -2.25 -13.35
N SER A 35 1.88 -1.02 -13.67
CA SER A 35 3.19 -0.79 -14.25
C SER A 35 4.32 -1.28 -13.34
N GLY A 36 5.24 -2.04 -13.94
CA GLY A 36 6.43 -2.58 -13.29
C GLY A 36 7.64 -1.66 -13.35
N VAL A 37 7.49 -0.36 -13.65
CA VAL A 37 8.63 0.56 -13.70
C VAL A 37 9.17 0.81 -12.28
N ASP A 38 10.43 0.43 -12.06
CA ASP A 38 11.17 0.85 -10.87
C ASP A 38 11.65 2.29 -11.05
N GLU A 39 11.04 3.18 -10.29
CA GLU A 39 11.32 4.62 -10.36
C GLU A 39 12.66 5.00 -9.73
N ALA A 40 13.20 4.16 -8.85
CA ALA A 40 14.44 4.45 -8.17
C ALA A 40 15.67 4.17 -9.05
N ASN A 41 15.61 3.09 -9.84
CA ASN A 41 16.71 2.60 -10.65
C ASN A 41 16.48 2.76 -12.15
N GLN A 42 15.33 3.26 -12.59
CA GLN A 42 14.89 3.32 -14.00
C GLN A 42 14.90 1.95 -14.70
N GLU A 43 14.95 0.87 -13.94
CA GLU A 43 14.86 -0.47 -14.47
C GLU A 43 13.38 -0.79 -14.77
N SER A 44 13.13 -1.26 -15.96
CA SER A 44 11.82 -1.76 -16.34
C SER A 44 11.64 -3.14 -15.71
N MET A 45 10.69 -3.27 -14.81
CA MET A 45 10.17 -4.55 -14.35
C MET A 45 8.96 -4.94 -15.19
N SER A 46 8.56 -6.21 -15.14
CA SER A 46 7.38 -6.66 -15.85
C SER A 46 6.11 -6.00 -15.29
N ASP A 47 5.24 -5.60 -16.20
CA ASP A 47 3.88 -5.19 -15.82
C ASP A 47 3.14 -6.39 -15.23
N THR A 48 2.35 -6.16 -14.19
CA THR A 48 1.51 -7.18 -13.58
C THR A 48 0.04 -6.88 -13.80
N THR A 49 -0.79 -7.92 -13.81
CA THR A 49 -2.25 -7.75 -13.84
C THR A 49 -2.81 -8.08 -12.46
N ASP A 50 -3.29 -7.05 -11.77
CA ASP A 50 -3.75 -7.14 -10.38
C ASP A 50 -5.22 -6.72 -10.25
N ARG A 51 -5.91 -7.22 -9.23
CA ARG A 51 -7.20 -6.68 -8.74
C ARG A 51 -6.95 -5.63 -7.68
N ILE A 52 -5.97 -5.91 -6.82
CA ILE A 52 -5.59 -5.05 -5.71
C ILE A 52 -4.09 -4.86 -5.74
N SER A 53 -3.64 -3.61 -5.69
CA SER A 53 -2.22 -3.26 -5.58
C SER A 53 -1.97 -2.28 -4.44
N LEU A 54 -0.73 -1.85 -4.31
CA LEU A 54 -0.38 -0.64 -3.57
C LEU A 54 -0.16 0.49 -4.57
N LEU A 55 -0.32 1.73 -4.13
CA LEU A 55 0.02 2.87 -4.98
C LEU A 55 1.54 2.96 -5.18
N SER A 56 1.96 3.35 -6.37
CA SER A 56 3.34 3.74 -6.64
C SER A 56 3.57 5.20 -6.23
N ARG A 57 4.84 5.59 -6.17
CA ARG A 57 5.21 6.99 -5.98
C ARG A 57 4.62 7.89 -7.07
N LYS A 58 4.68 7.49 -8.35
CA LYS A 58 4.11 8.26 -9.47
C LYS A 58 2.60 8.43 -9.36
N GLU A 59 1.89 7.39 -8.91
CA GLU A 59 0.46 7.49 -8.68
C GLU A 59 0.14 8.41 -7.51
N ILE A 60 0.94 8.40 -6.44
CA ILE A 60 0.81 9.39 -5.37
C ILE A 60 1.02 10.81 -5.92
N GLU A 61 2.06 11.04 -6.73
CA GLU A 61 2.31 12.34 -7.37
C GLU A 61 1.19 12.74 -8.34
N LYS A 62 0.66 11.77 -9.11
CA LYS A 62 -0.46 12.01 -10.05
C LYS A 62 -1.76 12.38 -9.32
N TYR A 63 -2.12 11.64 -8.27
CA TYR A 63 -3.44 11.81 -7.62
C TYR A 63 -3.46 12.86 -6.52
N TYR A 64 -2.31 13.15 -5.90
CA TYR A 64 -2.20 14.07 -4.76
C TYR A 64 -1.31 15.29 -5.02
N GLY A 65 -0.72 15.40 -6.23
CA GLY A 65 0.08 16.53 -6.70
C GLY A 65 1.60 16.32 -6.65
N HIS A 66 2.31 16.98 -7.57
CA HIS A 66 3.75 16.81 -7.80
C HIS A 66 4.68 17.32 -6.67
N LYS A 67 4.19 18.16 -5.81
CA LYS A 67 4.92 18.50 -4.59
C LYS A 67 4.25 17.72 -3.49
N LEU A 68 4.85 16.61 -3.08
CA LEU A 68 4.39 15.83 -1.95
C LEU A 68 4.41 16.68 -0.67
N PRO A 69 3.50 17.65 -0.52
CA PRO A 69 3.33 18.31 0.74
C PRO A 69 2.58 17.34 1.63
N LYS A 70 2.65 17.55 2.90
CA LYS A 70 1.79 16.98 3.91
C LYS A 70 0.32 17.08 3.43
N ALA A 71 -0.13 16.11 2.65
CA ALA A 71 -1.51 16.05 2.21
C ALA A 71 -2.28 15.27 3.27
N GLU A 72 -3.28 15.88 3.89
CA GLU A 72 -4.16 15.18 4.83
C GLU A 72 -4.72 13.88 4.24
N ALA A 73 -4.95 13.86 2.91
CA ALA A 73 -5.38 12.67 2.19
C ALA A 73 -4.35 11.52 2.20
N LEU A 74 -3.08 11.78 2.48
CA LEU A 74 -2.04 10.77 2.62
C LEU A 74 -1.94 10.22 4.04
N LEU A 75 -2.54 10.88 5.03
CA LEU A 75 -2.58 10.37 6.39
C LEU A 75 -3.41 9.08 6.43
N CYS A 76 -2.85 8.06 7.06
CA CYS A 76 -3.52 6.77 7.23
C CYS A 76 -3.75 6.53 8.71
N LYS A 77 -5.00 6.68 9.15
CA LYS A 77 -5.38 6.31 10.52
C LYS A 77 -5.47 4.80 10.62
N PRO A 78 -4.81 4.18 11.62
CA PRO A 78 -4.87 2.74 11.78
C PRO A 78 -6.27 2.29 12.20
N SER A 79 -6.69 1.12 11.72
CA SER A 79 -7.86 0.44 12.28
C SER A 79 -7.55 -0.08 13.70
N LYS A 80 -8.62 -0.39 14.46
CA LYS A 80 -8.44 -1.01 15.79
C LYS A 80 -7.62 -2.30 15.73
N ALA A 81 -7.84 -3.13 14.70
CA ALA A 81 -7.10 -4.37 14.51
C ALA A 81 -5.60 -4.11 14.27
N VAL A 82 -5.26 -3.08 13.50
CA VAL A 82 -3.86 -2.69 13.29
C VAL A 82 -3.23 -2.22 14.60
N LEU A 83 -3.91 -1.40 15.39
CA LEU A 83 -3.42 -0.94 16.71
C LEU A 83 -3.17 -2.12 17.64
N GLN A 84 -4.14 -3.02 17.75
CA GLN A 84 -3.99 -4.23 18.58
C GLN A 84 -2.79 -5.08 18.13
N ARG A 85 -2.59 -5.25 16.82
CA ARG A 85 -1.46 -5.99 16.29
C ARG A 85 -0.12 -5.32 16.60
N TYR A 86 -0.04 -4.00 16.55
CA TYR A 86 1.16 -3.26 16.97
C TYR A 86 1.46 -3.48 18.46
N GLU A 87 0.46 -3.44 19.32
CA GLU A 87 0.62 -3.71 20.75
C GLU A 87 1.13 -5.13 21.02
N GLU A 88 0.58 -6.14 20.33
CA GLU A 88 1.03 -7.53 20.42
C GLU A 88 2.49 -7.69 20.02
N ILE A 89 2.88 -7.09 18.88
CA ILE A 89 4.27 -7.13 18.38
C ILE A 89 5.22 -6.47 19.39
N GLU A 90 4.83 -5.31 19.95
CA GLU A 90 5.65 -4.62 20.92
C GLU A 90 5.81 -5.42 22.22
N GLN A 91 4.74 -6.04 22.71
CA GLN A 91 4.78 -6.91 23.88
C GLN A 91 5.66 -8.14 23.64
N GLN A 92 5.61 -8.74 22.43
CA GLN A 92 6.46 -9.86 22.06
C GLN A 92 7.93 -9.42 22.02
N ARG A 93 8.23 -8.29 21.39
CA ARG A 93 9.57 -7.71 21.31
C ARG A 93 10.18 -7.48 22.69
N VAL A 94 9.41 -6.91 23.62
CA VAL A 94 9.85 -6.67 25.00
C VAL A 94 10.15 -8.02 25.71
N ARG A 95 9.30 -9.02 25.53
CA ARG A 95 9.51 -10.35 26.10
C ARG A 95 10.76 -11.03 25.59
N GLU A 96 11.01 -10.92 24.29
CA GLU A 96 12.15 -11.57 23.62
C GLU A 96 13.44 -10.75 23.71
N LYS A 97 13.41 -9.58 24.35
CA LYS A 97 14.56 -8.65 24.47
C LYS A 97 15.17 -8.29 23.12
N VAL A 98 14.37 -8.26 22.05
CA VAL A 98 14.82 -7.86 20.73
C VAL A 98 15.10 -6.35 20.71
N PRO A 99 16.26 -5.91 20.21
CA PRO A 99 16.56 -4.48 20.11
C PRO A 99 15.47 -3.72 19.35
N PHE A 100 15.29 -2.48 19.71
CA PHE A 100 14.31 -1.58 19.12
C PHE A 100 14.52 -1.42 17.60
N VAL A 101 13.55 -1.79 16.80
CA VAL A 101 13.59 -1.62 15.32
C VAL A 101 12.64 -0.51 14.86
N THR A 102 11.56 -0.26 15.58
CA THR A 102 10.65 0.87 15.30
C THR A 102 9.92 1.30 16.59
N SER A 103 9.77 2.62 16.79
CA SER A 103 8.85 3.14 17.79
C SER A 103 7.42 2.69 17.47
N VAL A 104 6.64 2.35 18.47
CA VAL A 104 5.19 2.35 18.32
C VAL A 104 4.84 3.70 17.68
N PRO A 105 4.23 3.73 16.50
CA PRO A 105 3.96 5.00 15.85
C PRO A 105 3.13 5.87 16.79
N ASP A 106 3.44 7.14 16.88
CA ASP A 106 2.48 8.09 17.43
C ASP A 106 1.27 8.10 16.49
N VAL A 107 0.28 7.31 16.86
CA VAL A 107 -0.94 7.11 16.06
C VAL A 107 -1.85 8.34 16.04
N SER A 108 -1.51 9.40 16.77
CA SER A 108 -2.27 10.64 16.79
C SER A 108 -2.24 11.35 15.43
N GLU A 109 -1.13 11.26 14.70
CA GLU A 109 -1.01 11.82 13.35
C GLU A 109 -1.31 10.78 12.24
N GLY A 110 -1.07 9.50 12.49
CA GLY A 110 -1.28 8.41 11.53
C GLY A 110 -0.16 7.36 11.59
N ILE A 111 -0.27 6.33 10.77
CA ILE A 111 0.77 5.30 10.62
C ILE A 111 1.47 5.41 9.28
N SER A 112 2.74 5.01 9.25
CA SER A 112 3.46 4.84 7.99
C SER A 112 2.88 3.66 7.20
N TRP A 113 2.80 3.80 5.88
CA TRP A 113 2.31 2.75 4.99
C TRP A 113 3.16 2.63 3.73
N MET A 114 3.27 1.39 3.24
CA MET A 114 4.15 1.05 2.13
C MET A 114 3.55 1.39 0.78
N LEU A 115 4.44 1.75 -0.15
CA LEU A 115 4.16 1.86 -1.57
C LEU A 115 4.71 0.63 -2.31
N ARG A 116 4.24 0.37 -3.54
CA ARG A 116 4.84 -0.69 -4.36
C ARG A 116 6.18 -0.28 -4.98
N SER A 117 6.51 1.00 -5.01
CA SER A 117 7.80 1.49 -5.50
C SER A 117 8.93 1.06 -4.57
N THR A 118 10.06 0.66 -5.17
CA THR A 118 11.29 0.36 -4.44
C THR A 118 11.90 1.62 -3.84
N GLY A 119 12.83 1.44 -2.91
CA GLY A 119 13.68 2.51 -2.42
C GLY A 119 14.94 2.68 -3.30
N LYS A 120 15.88 3.51 -2.86
CA LYS A 120 17.15 3.77 -3.56
C LYS A 120 18.09 2.56 -3.59
N SER A 121 17.88 1.57 -2.76
CA SER A 121 18.64 0.32 -2.72
C SER A 121 17.71 -0.88 -2.69
N GLN A 122 18.22 -2.05 -3.10
CA GLN A 122 17.44 -3.29 -3.26
C GLN A 122 16.72 -3.75 -1.98
N ASN A 123 17.23 -3.39 -0.81
CA ASN A 123 16.64 -3.74 0.48
C ASN A 123 15.72 -2.63 1.06
N GLN A 124 15.43 -1.58 0.30
CA GLN A 124 14.56 -0.49 0.72
C GLN A 124 13.25 -0.49 -0.04
N ILE A 125 12.22 0.02 0.62
CA ILE A 125 10.90 0.30 0.06
C ILE A 125 10.55 1.77 0.23
N SER A 126 9.73 2.27 -0.67
CA SER A 126 9.12 3.59 -0.56
C SER A 126 7.94 3.54 0.38
N ILE A 127 7.78 4.56 1.21
CA ILE A 127 6.70 4.68 2.19
C ILE A 127 6.12 6.09 2.20
N ILE A 128 4.89 6.21 2.69
CA ILE A 128 4.37 7.47 3.23
C ILE A 128 4.44 7.34 4.75
N ARG A 129 5.06 8.31 5.41
CA ARG A 129 5.19 8.36 6.86
C ARG A 129 3.84 8.71 7.52
N GLY A 130 3.73 8.44 8.83
CA GLY A 130 2.55 8.79 9.61
C GLY A 130 2.18 10.28 9.58
N ASP A 131 3.15 11.14 9.34
CA ASP A 131 2.98 12.59 9.16
C ASP A 131 2.63 13.00 7.70
N GLY A 132 2.40 12.04 6.80
CA GLY A 132 2.01 12.27 5.40
C GLY A 132 3.17 12.56 4.44
N TYR A 133 4.42 12.54 4.89
CA TYR A 133 5.57 12.78 4.00
C TYR A 133 6.08 11.49 3.37
N TYR A 134 6.53 11.62 2.12
CA TYR A 134 7.24 10.54 1.43
C TYR A 134 8.61 10.27 2.08
N SER A 135 8.95 9.01 2.23
CA SER A 135 10.23 8.55 2.76
C SER A 135 10.59 7.16 2.21
N GLN A 136 11.65 6.59 2.72
CA GLN A 136 12.10 5.23 2.44
C GLN A 136 12.55 4.57 3.73
N CYS A 137 12.36 3.26 3.82
CA CYS A 137 12.84 2.46 4.94
C CYS A 137 13.33 1.09 4.45
N LEU A 138 13.95 0.33 5.34
CA LEU A 138 14.30 -1.06 5.06
C LEU A 138 13.02 -1.90 4.91
N ALA A 139 13.07 -2.89 4.02
CA ALA A 139 11.91 -3.71 3.68
C ALA A 139 11.49 -4.69 4.81
N ASP A 140 12.35 -4.88 5.81
CA ASP A 140 12.09 -5.69 7.01
C ASP A 140 11.41 -4.92 8.15
N TYR A 141 11.16 -3.61 7.97
CA TYR A 141 10.43 -2.81 8.95
C TYR A 141 8.92 -2.99 8.78
N TYR A 142 8.22 -3.07 9.91
CA TYR A 142 6.76 -3.13 9.92
C TYR A 142 6.17 -1.83 9.35
N GLN A 143 5.33 -1.97 8.33
CA GLN A 143 4.63 -0.86 7.70
C GLN A 143 3.15 -1.21 7.53
N GLY A 144 2.30 -0.19 7.57
CA GLY A 144 0.90 -0.36 7.22
C GLY A 144 0.74 -0.73 5.74
N VAL A 145 -0.34 -1.44 5.44
CA VAL A 145 -0.77 -1.77 4.08
C VAL A 145 -2.01 -0.95 3.76
N ARG A 146 -1.95 -0.17 2.68
CA ARG A 146 -3.09 0.60 2.16
C ARG A 146 -3.43 0.11 0.76
N PRO A 147 -4.38 -0.85 0.65
CA PRO A 147 -4.76 -1.41 -0.64
C PRO A 147 -5.40 -0.37 -1.55
N ALA A 148 -5.12 -0.46 -2.85
CA ALA A 148 -5.72 0.33 -3.91
C ALA A 148 -6.35 -0.60 -4.96
N MET A 149 -7.54 -0.24 -5.44
CA MET A 149 -8.28 -1.03 -6.43
C MET A 149 -9.18 -0.14 -7.27
N TRP A 150 -9.51 -0.62 -8.45
CA TRP A 150 -10.52 -0.02 -9.31
C TRP A 150 -11.86 -0.75 -9.15
N ILE A 151 -12.91 -0.01 -8.81
CA ILE A 151 -14.25 -0.55 -8.62
C ILE A 151 -15.16 0.01 -9.70
N TYR A 152 -15.91 -0.88 -10.38
CA TYR A 152 -16.96 -0.48 -11.29
C TYR A 152 -18.13 0.15 -10.51
N VAL A 153 -18.50 1.37 -10.86
CA VAL A 153 -19.59 2.14 -10.21
C VAL A 153 -20.80 2.36 -11.10
N GLY A 154 -20.89 1.65 -12.24
CA GLY A 154 -22.09 1.69 -13.08
C GLY A 154 -23.28 0.97 -12.46
N ASP A 155 -24.47 1.32 -12.91
CA ASP A 155 -25.73 0.67 -12.56
C ASP A 155 -25.74 -0.78 -13.07
N GLU A 156 -26.60 -1.61 -12.49
CA GLU A 156 -26.77 -3.04 -12.81
C GLU A 156 -27.10 -3.32 -14.29
N ASN A 157 -27.46 -2.29 -15.06
CA ASN A 157 -27.85 -2.40 -16.47
C ASN A 157 -26.69 -2.23 -17.49
N GLY A 158 -25.45 -2.12 -17.03
CA GLY A 158 -24.24 -2.21 -17.89
C GLY A 158 -23.96 -0.98 -18.78
N GLU A 159 -24.68 0.10 -18.63
CA GLU A 159 -24.43 1.36 -19.34
C GLU A 159 -23.55 2.30 -18.51
N GLY A 160 -22.33 1.88 -18.22
CA GLY A 160 -21.31 2.75 -17.61
C GLY A 160 -20.64 3.58 -18.68
N GLN A 161 -20.89 4.88 -18.72
CA GLN A 161 -20.06 5.81 -19.49
C GLN A 161 -18.62 5.74 -18.94
N ALA A 162 -17.67 5.41 -19.83
CA ALA A 162 -16.26 5.63 -19.54
C ALA A 162 -16.07 7.14 -19.33
N LEU A 163 -15.67 7.54 -18.14
CA LEU A 163 -15.19 8.89 -17.91
C LEU A 163 -13.95 9.05 -18.81
N GLN A 164 -14.14 9.76 -19.94
CA GLN A 164 -13.04 10.22 -20.73
C GLN A 164 -12.33 11.32 -19.94
N GLU A 165 -11.02 11.21 -19.86
CA GLU A 165 -10.11 12.20 -19.28
C GLU A 165 -10.20 13.54 -19.99
#